data_5a2deba86caf3a07447810a9313e5821
#
_entry.id   5a2deba86caf3a07447810a9313e5821
#
_cell.length_a   1.000
_cell.length_b   1.000
_cell.length_c   1.000
_cell.angle_alpha   90.00
_cell.angle_beta   90.00
_cell.angle_gamma   90.00
#
_symmetry.space_group_name_H-M   'P 1'
#
loop_
_entity.id
_entity.type
_entity.pdbx_description
1 polymer ?
#
loop_
_entity_poly.entity_id
_entity_poly.type
_entity_poly.pdbx_seq_one_letter_code
_entity_poly.pdbx_strand_id
1 'polypeptide(L)'
;MADEPRRPYYSPLREEQAHKTRDLILDALVDLLADRRADEVTTREIGQRAGVSQPTVYRHFPDRTALLEGMTARVNELANEPAGGFAVASVDDIGPRIAWLFQTADEFAVETRAEALLNADPRRFSADTQRHSAEMLAVVAAAFPELDARRHAQITGLLRCLGSAQSWLRQREEFGVPGVESGPITRWAVDTLIAAVRRGELPDLEPEHDPTGGQP
;
A
#
# COMPACT_ATOMS: atom_id res chain seq x y z
N MET A 1 -8.79 29.91 -43.50
CA MET A 1 -7.72 30.14 -42.52
C MET A 1 -7.91 29.05 -41.46
N ALA A 2 -7.08 28.04 -41.49
CA ALA A 2 -7.14 26.93 -40.53
C ALA A 2 -6.45 27.38 -39.22
N ASP A 3 -7.15 27.23 -38.10
CA ASP A 3 -6.64 27.48 -36.75
C ASP A 3 -5.61 26.40 -36.43
N GLU A 4 -4.33 26.78 -36.37
CA GLU A 4 -3.23 25.86 -35.99
C GLU A 4 -3.38 25.53 -34.51
N PRO A 5 -3.36 24.25 -34.09
CA PRO A 5 -3.44 23.87 -32.68
C PRO A 5 -2.23 24.42 -31.92
N ARG A 6 -2.46 25.32 -30.97
CA ARG A 6 -1.44 25.84 -30.06
C ARG A 6 -0.74 24.66 -29.37
N ARG A 7 0.55 24.45 -29.65
CA ARG A 7 1.41 23.50 -28.93
C ARG A 7 1.38 23.83 -27.43
N PRO A 8 1.15 22.87 -26.55
CA PRO A 8 1.22 23.11 -25.11
C PRO A 8 2.64 23.63 -24.78
N TYR A 9 2.70 24.80 -24.18
CA TYR A 9 3.96 25.42 -23.75
C TYR A 9 4.52 24.62 -22.54
N TYR A 10 5.50 23.77 -22.84
CA TYR A 10 6.24 22.99 -21.85
C TYR A 10 7.20 23.92 -21.10
N SER A 11 7.01 24.07 -19.78
CA SER A 11 7.87 24.89 -18.92
C SER A 11 8.48 24.04 -17.81
N PRO A 12 9.76 23.62 -17.93
CA PRO A 12 10.45 22.83 -16.90
C PRO A 12 10.40 23.48 -15.51
N LEU A 13 10.47 24.81 -15.45
CA LEU A 13 10.37 25.55 -14.19
C LEU A 13 9.01 25.39 -13.51
N ARG A 14 7.91 25.32 -14.26
CA ARG A 14 6.57 25.11 -13.70
C ARG A 14 6.41 23.69 -13.16
N GLU A 15 6.98 22.73 -13.82
CA GLU A 15 6.99 21.33 -13.34
C GLU A 15 7.80 21.19 -12.06
N GLU A 16 8.99 21.77 -12.02
CA GLU A 16 9.82 21.78 -10.80
C GLU A 16 9.08 22.44 -9.63
N GLN A 17 8.41 23.55 -9.85
CA GLN A 17 7.60 24.23 -8.84
C GLN A 17 6.40 23.38 -8.42
N ALA A 18 5.77 22.67 -9.35
CA ALA A 18 4.66 21.77 -9.04
C ALA A 18 5.13 20.58 -8.19
N HIS A 19 6.29 19.98 -8.50
CA HIS A 19 6.91 18.93 -7.67
C HIS A 19 7.23 19.45 -6.28
N LYS A 20 7.91 20.56 -6.14
CA LYS A 20 8.21 21.17 -4.83
C LYS A 20 6.95 21.43 -4.00
N THR A 21 5.88 21.91 -4.64
CA THR A 21 4.60 22.14 -3.95
C THR A 21 3.97 20.83 -3.51
N ARG A 22 4.06 19.78 -4.34
CA ARG A 22 3.57 18.43 -4.02
C ARG A 22 4.30 17.88 -2.80
N ASP A 23 5.62 18.01 -2.75
CA ASP A 23 6.47 17.56 -1.64
C ASP A 23 6.12 18.29 -0.34
N LEU A 24 5.99 19.62 -0.38
CA LEU A 24 5.56 20.39 0.79
C LEU A 24 4.21 19.96 1.36
N ILE A 25 3.25 19.58 0.49
CA ILE A 25 1.94 19.06 0.90
C ILE A 25 2.09 17.69 1.57
N LEU A 26 2.92 16.81 1.03
CA LEU A 26 3.18 15.49 1.62
C LEU A 26 3.96 15.58 2.93
N ASP A 27 4.95 16.47 3.03
CA ASP A 27 5.67 16.74 4.28
C ASP A 27 4.70 17.22 5.36
N ALA A 28 3.83 18.17 5.02
CA ALA A 28 2.81 18.67 5.94
C ALA A 28 1.85 17.58 6.41
N LEU A 29 1.48 16.67 5.52
CA LEU A 29 0.63 15.51 5.84
C LEU A 29 1.34 14.55 6.80
N VAL A 30 2.61 14.23 6.55
CA VAL A 30 3.46 13.41 7.41
C VAL A 30 3.54 14.00 8.81
N ASP A 31 3.86 15.29 8.92
CA ASP A 31 3.93 16.03 10.19
C ASP A 31 2.61 15.97 10.99
N LEU A 32 1.47 16.14 10.30
CA LEU A 32 0.16 16.10 10.94
C LEU A 32 -0.25 14.69 11.38
N LEU A 33 0.24 13.67 10.69
CA LEU A 33 -0.04 12.26 11.02
C LEU A 33 0.92 11.71 12.08
N ALA A 34 1.98 12.44 12.48
CA ALA A 34 2.91 11.99 13.49
C ALA A 34 2.22 11.63 14.82
N ASP A 35 1.25 12.46 15.25
CA ASP A 35 0.55 12.31 16.53
C ASP A 35 -0.98 12.16 16.38
N ARG A 36 -1.50 12.08 15.15
CA ARG A 36 -2.94 12.11 14.86
C ARG A 36 -3.38 10.96 13.98
N ARG A 37 -4.66 10.65 14.06
CA ARG A 37 -5.31 9.70 13.14
C ARG A 37 -5.56 10.35 11.78
N ALA A 38 -5.55 9.53 10.75
CA ALA A 38 -5.71 10.02 9.39
C ALA A 38 -7.09 10.66 9.11
N ASP A 39 -8.15 10.22 9.79
CA ASP A 39 -9.51 10.77 9.69
C ASP A 39 -9.67 12.13 10.38
N GLU A 40 -8.75 12.49 11.26
CA GLU A 40 -8.73 13.76 11.98
C GLU A 40 -7.99 14.89 11.21
N VAL A 41 -7.26 14.55 10.13
CA VAL A 41 -6.47 15.51 9.34
C VAL A 41 -7.31 16.04 8.18
N THR A 42 -7.46 17.36 8.12
CA THR A 42 -8.23 18.04 7.07
C THR A 42 -7.33 18.64 6.00
N THR A 43 -7.84 18.77 4.78
CA THR A 43 -7.14 19.44 3.65
C THR A 43 -6.77 20.89 3.98
N ARG A 44 -7.57 21.57 4.82
CA ARG A 44 -7.29 22.93 5.26
C ARG A 44 -6.04 22.98 6.15
N GLU A 45 -5.93 22.06 7.11
CA GLU A 45 -4.75 21.98 8.00
C GLU A 45 -3.49 21.62 7.21
N ILE A 46 -3.61 20.67 6.26
CA ILE A 46 -2.49 20.34 5.36
C ILE A 46 -2.04 21.59 4.60
N GLY A 47 -2.96 22.38 4.02
CA GLY A 47 -2.61 23.63 3.34
C GLY A 47 -1.94 24.64 4.25
N GLN A 48 -2.46 24.86 5.44
CA GLN A 48 -1.89 25.77 6.44
C GLN A 48 -0.47 25.34 6.84
N ARG A 49 -0.26 24.04 7.08
CA ARG A 49 1.05 23.49 7.45
C ARG A 49 2.05 23.56 6.30
N ALA A 50 1.61 23.30 5.07
CA ALA A 50 2.43 23.38 3.86
C ALA A 50 2.71 24.81 3.37
N GLY A 51 2.08 25.82 3.97
CA GLY A 51 2.19 27.21 3.51
C GLY A 51 1.51 27.49 2.16
N VAL A 52 0.48 26.70 1.80
CA VAL A 52 -0.26 26.85 0.54
C VAL A 52 -1.77 27.00 0.80
N SER A 53 -2.50 27.51 -0.19
CA SER A 53 -3.95 27.60 -0.08
C SER A 53 -4.63 26.23 -0.20
N GLN A 54 -5.78 26.05 0.45
CA GLN A 54 -6.59 24.85 0.32
C GLN A 54 -6.94 24.50 -1.15
N PRO A 55 -7.31 25.46 -2.05
CA PRO A 55 -7.46 25.18 -3.47
C PRO A 55 -6.19 24.66 -4.14
N THR A 56 -5.00 25.07 -3.66
CA THR A 56 -3.72 24.55 -4.16
C THR A 56 -3.56 23.07 -3.78
N VAL A 57 -3.93 22.70 -2.55
CA VAL A 57 -3.90 21.28 -2.13
C VAL A 57 -4.82 20.46 -3.02
N TYR A 58 -6.07 20.90 -3.25
CA TYR A 58 -7.02 20.18 -4.12
C TYR A 58 -6.55 20.06 -5.57
N ARG A 59 -5.81 21.04 -6.08
CA ARG A 59 -5.23 20.96 -7.43
C ARG A 59 -4.19 19.84 -7.55
N HIS A 60 -3.41 19.58 -6.53
CA HIS A 60 -2.38 18.52 -6.50
C HIS A 60 -2.93 17.17 -6.05
N PHE A 61 -3.88 17.19 -5.12
CA PHE A 61 -4.50 16.02 -4.50
C PHE A 61 -6.01 16.26 -4.38
N PRO A 62 -6.78 15.94 -5.43
CA PRO A 62 -8.20 16.24 -5.50
C PRO A 62 -9.03 15.52 -4.43
N ASP A 63 -8.54 14.39 -3.93
CA ASP A 63 -9.18 13.59 -2.91
C ASP A 63 -8.16 12.84 -2.03
N ARG A 64 -8.68 12.05 -1.09
CA ARG A 64 -7.86 11.25 -0.18
C ARG A 64 -7.11 10.12 -0.90
N THR A 65 -7.68 9.57 -1.95
CA THR A 65 -7.02 8.52 -2.75
C THR A 65 -5.77 9.07 -3.42
N ALA A 66 -5.86 10.28 -4.00
CA ALA A 66 -4.70 10.96 -4.59
C ALA A 66 -3.60 11.26 -3.55
N LEU A 67 -3.97 11.60 -2.30
CA LEU A 67 -3.01 11.76 -1.20
C LEU A 67 -2.33 10.43 -0.86
N LEU A 68 -3.08 9.34 -0.79
CA LEU A 68 -2.54 8.00 -0.57
C LEU A 68 -1.58 7.60 -1.70
N GLU A 69 -2.00 7.75 -2.96
CA GLU A 69 -1.14 7.46 -4.12
C GLU A 69 0.14 8.28 -4.11
N GLY A 70 0.03 9.57 -3.72
CA GLY A 70 1.19 10.44 -3.57
C GLY A 70 2.14 9.97 -2.47
N MET A 71 1.61 9.50 -1.35
CA MET A 71 2.43 9.01 -0.24
C MET A 71 3.07 7.65 -0.58
N THR A 72 2.32 6.73 -1.18
CA THR A 72 2.87 5.45 -1.66
C THR A 72 3.99 5.67 -2.68
N ALA A 73 3.80 6.57 -3.65
CA ALA A 73 4.84 6.92 -4.61
C ALA A 73 6.10 7.47 -3.93
N ARG A 74 5.94 8.33 -2.90
CA ARG A 74 7.05 8.87 -2.13
C ARG A 74 7.79 7.80 -1.33
N VAL A 75 7.07 6.90 -0.65
CA VAL A 75 7.69 5.78 0.08
C VAL A 75 8.47 4.88 -0.88
N ASN A 76 7.90 4.55 -2.04
CA ASN A 76 8.58 3.75 -3.07
C ASN A 76 9.85 4.45 -3.60
N GLU A 77 9.80 5.77 -3.80
CA GLU A 77 10.96 6.54 -4.24
C GLU A 77 12.06 6.57 -3.16
N LEU A 78 11.71 6.81 -1.90
CA LEU A 78 12.65 6.77 -0.76
C LEU A 78 13.27 5.38 -0.58
N ALA A 79 12.48 4.35 -0.73
CA ALA A 79 12.93 2.95 -0.68
C ALA A 79 13.75 2.52 -1.92
N ASN A 80 13.93 3.42 -2.89
CA ASN A 80 14.55 3.12 -4.18
C ASN A 80 13.92 1.90 -4.89
N GLU A 81 12.60 1.78 -4.75
CA GLU A 81 11.81 0.73 -5.38
C GLU A 81 11.80 0.90 -6.90
N PRO A 82 11.95 -0.18 -7.68
CA PRO A 82 11.74 -0.10 -9.12
C PRO A 82 10.34 0.43 -9.44
N ALA A 83 10.23 1.21 -10.51
CA ALA A 83 8.92 1.67 -10.99
C ALA A 83 8.00 0.44 -11.21
N GLY A 84 6.95 0.31 -10.41
CA GLY A 84 6.06 -0.86 -10.39
C GLY A 84 5.87 -1.49 -9.01
N GLY A 85 6.67 -1.08 -8.00
CA GLY A 85 6.47 -1.46 -6.59
C GLY A 85 6.76 -2.94 -6.31
N PHE A 86 5.87 -3.62 -5.61
CA PHE A 86 6.01 -5.00 -5.13
C PHE A 86 5.95 -6.02 -6.27
N ALA A 87 6.97 -6.05 -7.12
CA ALA A 87 7.09 -7.08 -8.15
C ALA A 87 7.76 -8.33 -7.57
N VAL A 88 7.05 -9.47 -7.60
CA VAL A 88 7.59 -10.80 -7.30
C VAL A 88 7.40 -11.70 -8.53
N ALA A 89 8.42 -12.44 -8.89
CA ALA A 89 8.37 -13.33 -10.05
C ALA A 89 7.76 -14.69 -9.68
N SER A 90 7.88 -15.11 -8.42
CA SER A 90 7.40 -16.37 -7.91
C SER A 90 6.85 -16.24 -6.49
N VAL A 91 6.10 -17.27 -6.06
CA VAL A 91 5.59 -17.34 -4.67
C VAL A 91 6.73 -17.41 -3.64
N ASP A 92 7.90 -17.94 -4.01
CA ASP A 92 9.07 -18.05 -3.14
C ASP A 92 9.77 -16.70 -2.90
N ASP A 93 9.52 -15.71 -3.74
CA ASP A 93 10.08 -14.36 -3.59
C ASP A 93 9.28 -13.52 -2.58
N ILE A 94 8.06 -13.92 -2.22
CA ILE A 94 7.15 -13.13 -1.37
C ILE A 94 7.74 -12.94 0.04
N GLY A 95 8.17 -14.01 0.69
CA GLY A 95 8.74 -13.94 2.03
C GLY A 95 10.00 -13.07 2.12
N PRO A 96 11.03 -13.29 1.28
CA PRO A 96 12.21 -12.43 1.19
C PRO A 96 11.86 -10.95 0.94
N ARG A 97 10.90 -10.70 0.06
CA ARG A 97 10.46 -9.34 -0.28
C ARG A 97 9.80 -8.64 0.91
N ILE A 98 8.94 -9.33 1.65
CA ILE A 98 8.31 -8.79 2.87
C ILE A 98 9.37 -8.46 3.93
N ALA A 99 10.34 -9.33 4.14
CA ALA A 99 11.42 -9.07 5.10
C ALA A 99 12.21 -7.80 4.73
N TRP A 100 12.53 -7.64 3.45
CA TRP A 100 13.20 -6.45 2.95
C TRP A 100 12.34 -5.19 3.11
N LEU A 101 11.04 -5.25 2.77
CA LEU A 101 10.12 -4.12 2.93
C LEU A 101 10.02 -3.65 4.38
N PHE A 102 9.95 -4.57 5.35
CA PHE A 102 9.85 -4.21 6.75
C PHE A 102 11.12 -3.56 7.27
N GLN A 103 12.29 -4.05 6.85
CA GLN A 103 13.57 -3.42 7.17
C GLN A 103 13.66 -2.01 6.57
N THR A 104 13.30 -1.85 5.30
CA THR A 104 13.29 -0.56 4.60
C THR A 104 12.27 0.41 5.23
N ALA A 105 11.11 -0.11 5.69
CA ALA A 105 10.12 0.69 6.39
C ALA A 105 10.64 1.30 7.70
N ASP A 106 11.62 0.69 8.36
CA ASP A 106 12.27 1.29 9.52
C ASP A 106 13.14 2.50 9.17
N GLU A 107 13.75 2.51 7.99
CA GLU A 107 14.57 3.61 7.49
C GLU A 107 13.72 4.85 7.18
N PHE A 108 12.48 4.65 6.75
CA PHE A 108 11.50 5.69 6.40
C PHE A 108 10.24 5.59 7.28
N ALA A 109 10.44 5.39 8.58
CA ALA A 109 9.36 5.02 9.49
C ALA A 109 8.21 6.04 9.56
N VAL A 110 8.51 7.33 9.40
CA VAL A 110 7.50 8.40 9.50
C VAL A 110 6.61 8.40 8.26
N GLU A 111 7.20 8.30 7.08
CA GLU A 111 6.50 8.24 5.79
C GLU A 111 5.70 6.94 5.66
N THR A 112 6.30 5.81 6.00
CA THR A 112 5.63 4.49 5.99
C THR A 112 4.47 4.45 6.97
N ARG A 113 4.62 5.08 8.14
CA ARG A 113 3.50 5.23 9.09
C ARG A 113 2.36 6.05 8.50
N ALA A 114 2.67 7.18 7.86
CA ALA A 114 1.67 8.01 7.21
C ALA A 114 0.94 7.25 6.09
N GLU A 115 1.66 6.51 5.27
CA GLU A 115 1.08 5.63 4.25
C GLU A 115 0.17 4.56 4.88
N ALA A 116 0.64 3.86 5.92
CA ALA A 116 -0.15 2.84 6.60
C ALA A 116 -1.46 3.39 7.16
N LEU A 117 -1.43 4.58 7.79
CA LEU A 117 -2.62 5.24 8.33
C LEU A 117 -3.61 5.68 7.23
N LEU A 118 -3.11 6.19 6.10
CA LEU A 118 -3.94 6.58 4.97
C LEU A 118 -4.62 5.36 4.31
N ASN A 119 -3.92 4.23 4.26
CA ASN A 119 -4.37 2.98 3.64
C ASN A 119 -5.21 2.10 4.59
N ALA A 120 -5.55 2.59 5.78
CA ALA A 120 -6.33 1.84 6.77
C ALA A 120 -7.83 1.70 6.41
N ASP A 121 -8.37 2.50 5.49
CA ASP A 121 -9.77 2.36 5.06
C ASP A 121 -9.89 1.29 3.96
N PRO A 122 -10.47 0.10 4.25
CA PRO A 122 -10.55 -1.01 3.29
C PRO A 122 -11.44 -0.73 2.07
N ARG A 123 -12.18 0.38 2.07
CA ARG A 123 -13.03 0.81 0.94
C ARG A 123 -12.29 1.72 -0.04
N ARG A 124 -11.04 2.09 0.26
CA ARG A 124 -10.26 3.08 -0.50
C ARG A 124 -8.86 2.55 -0.76
N PHE A 125 -8.75 1.61 -1.68
CA PHE A 125 -7.45 1.16 -2.15
C PHE A 125 -6.98 2.04 -3.31
N SER A 126 -5.70 2.44 -3.28
CA SER A 126 -5.05 3.08 -4.43
C SER A 126 -5.02 2.12 -5.63
N ALA A 127 -4.90 2.68 -6.83
CA ALA A 127 -4.72 1.88 -8.05
C ALA A 127 -3.48 0.97 -7.95
N ASP A 128 -2.43 1.46 -7.28
CA ASP A 128 -1.20 0.74 -7.00
C ASP A 128 -1.46 -0.48 -6.10
N THR A 129 -2.20 -0.30 -5.00
CA THR A 129 -2.59 -1.39 -4.10
C THR A 129 -3.41 -2.46 -4.82
N GLN A 130 -4.34 -2.04 -5.70
CA GLN A 130 -5.15 -2.97 -6.50
C GLN A 130 -4.30 -3.75 -7.50
N ARG A 131 -3.35 -3.07 -8.18
CA ARG A 131 -2.40 -3.70 -9.10
C ARG A 131 -1.55 -4.75 -8.37
N HIS A 132 -0.93 -4.42 -7.25
CA HIS A 132 -0.13 -5.36 -6.47
C HIS A 132 -0.94 -6.56 -5.98
N SER A 133 -2.20 -6.35 -5.62
CA SER A 133 -3.08 -7.46 -5.24
C SER A 133 -3.36 -8.40 -6.42
N ALA A 134 -3.56 -7.85 -7.62
CA ALA A 134 -3.78 -8.64 -8.83
C ALA A 134 -2.51 -9.39 -9.27
N GLU A 135 -1.35 -8.76 -9.18
CA GLU A 135 -0.06 -9.38 -9.48
C GLU A 135 0.23 -10.54 -8.52
N MET A 136 0.06 -10.33 -7.22
CA MET A 136 0.24 -11.39 -6.22
C MET A 136 -0.75 -12.54 -6.43
N LEU A 137 -2.02 -12.23 -6.76
CA LEU A 137 -3.01 -13.25 -7.08
C LEU A 137 -2.58 -14.11 -8.28
N ALA A 138 -2.03 -13.47 -9.32
CA ALA A 138 -1.53 -14.19 -10.50
C ALA A 138 -0.34 -15.11 -10.15
N VAL A 139 0.58 -14.65 -9.31
CA VAL A 139 1.72 -15.46 -8.83
C VAL A 139 1.25 -16.65 -8.00
N VAL A 140 0.27 -16.45 -7.09
CA VAL A 140 -0.32 -17.54 -6.30
C VAL A 140 -1.05 -18.54 -7.19
N ALA A 141 -1.84 -18.07 -8.16
CA ALA A 141 -2.56 -18.94 -9.08
C ALA A 141 -1.62 -19.76 -9.97
N ALA A 142 -0.51 -19.15 -10.42
CA ALA A 142 0.50 -19.88 -11.20
C ALA A 142 1.26 -20.94 -10.37
N ALA A 143 1.47 -20.68 -9.08
CA ALA A 143 2.17 -21.61 -8.18
C ALA A 143 1.31 -22.80 -7.73
N PHE A 144 -0.02 -22.65 -7.70
CA PHE A 144 -0.98 -23.64 -7.20
C PHE A 144 -2.15 -23.84 -8.16
N PRO A 145 -1.89 -24.30 -9.40
CA PRO A 145 -2.91 -24.40 -10.45
C PRO A 145 -4.05 -25.40 -10.11
N GLU A 146 -3.83 -26.28 -9.12
CA GLU A 146 -4.80 -27.26 -8.63
C GLU A 146 -5.88 -26.66 -7.72
N LEU A 147 -5.67 -25.44 -7.22
CA LEU A 147 -6.61 -24.76 -6.35
C LEU A 147 -7.62 -23.95 -7.16
N ASP A 148 -8.82 -23.77 -6.61
CA ASP A 148 -9.84 -22.91 -7.19
C ASP A 148 -9.58 -21.40 -6.95
N ALA A 149 -10.33 -20.56 -7.64
CA ALA A 149 -10.21 -19.10 -7.55
C ALA A 149 -10.46 -18.56 -6.12
N ARG A 150 -11.34 -19.21 -5.34
CA ARG A 150 -11.63 -18.82 -3.94
C ARG A 150 -10.43 -19.09 -3.05
N ARG A 151 -9.79 -20.24 -3.20
CA ARG A 151 -8.55 -20.59 -2.48
C ARG A 151 -7.40 -19.65 -2.84
N HIS A 152 -7.22 -19.34 -4.12
CA HIS A 152 -6.23 -18.34 -4.55
C HIS A 152 -6.46 -16.99 -3.88
N ALA A 153 -7.70 -16.50 -3.83
CA ALA A 153 -8.04 -15.24 -3.20
C ALA A 153 -7.78 -15.25 -1.68
N GLN A 154 -8.09 -16.37 -0.99
CA GLN A 154 -7.86 -16.52 0.45
C GLN A 154 -6.38 -16.49 0.80
N ILE A 155 -5.55 -17.25 0.07
CA ILE A 155 -4.09 -17.29 0.26
C ILE A 155 -3.51 -15.91 -0.03
N THR A 156 -3.87 -15.30 -1.15
CA THR A 156 -3.40 -13.96 -1.52
C THR A 156 -3.78 -12.92 -0.47
N GLY A 157 -5.02 -12.95 0.02
CA GLY A 157 -5.50 -12.04 1.06
C GLY A 157 -4.68 -12.15 2.35
N LEU A 158 -4.38 -13.39 2.79
CA LEU A 158 -3.57 -13.61 3.97
C LEU A 158 -2.13 -13.13 3.79
N LEU A 159 -1.50 -13.44 2.65
CA LEU A 159 -0.14 -12.98 2.33
C LEU A 159 -0.08 -11.43 2.29
N ARG A 160 -1.10 -10.80 1.71
CA ARG A 160 -1.23 -9.33 1.68
C ARG A 160 -1.39 -8.74 3.08
N CYS A 161 -2.17 -9.36 3.96
CA CYS A 161 -2.30 -8.92 5.35
C CYS A 161 -0.95 -8.99 6.09
N LEU A 162 -0.24 -10.11 5.97
CA LEU A 162 1.05 -10.32 6.63
C LEU A 162 2.11 -9.32 6.14
N GLY A 163 2.17 -9.05 4.83
CA GLY A 163 3.18 -8.16 4.22
C GLY A 163 2.76 -6.69 4.11
N SER A 164 1.71 -6.24 4.79
CA SER A 164 1.22 -4.87 4.69
C SER A 164 2.00 -3.90 5.58
N ALA A 165 2.01 -2.61 5.20
CA ALA A 165 2.51 -1.53 6.04
C ALA A 165 1.76 -1.44 7.38
N GLN A 166 0.46 -1.81 7.43
CA GLN A 166 -0.31 -1.89 8.67
C GLN A 166 0.20 -3.01 9.59
N SER A 167 0.62 -4.16 9.03
CA SER A 167 1.22 -5.24 9.83
C SER A 167 2.55 -4.81 10.45
N TRP A 168 3.42 -4.16 9.66
CA TRP A 168 4.66 -3.56 10.16
C TRP A 168 4.38 -2.52 11.26
N LEU A 169 3.44 -1.59 11.03
CA LEU A 169 3.09 -0.52 11.97
C LEU A 169 2.58 -1.09 13.30
N ARG A 170 1.71 -2.10 13.24
CA ARG A 170 1.17 -2.76 14.44
C ARG A 170 2.27 -3.42 15.25
N GLN A 171 3.17 -4.17 14.61
CA GLN A 171 4.29 -4.82 15.31
C GLN A 171 5.19 -3.78 15.99
N ARG A 172 5.42 -2.65 15.32
CA ARG A 172 6.25 -1.57 15.85
C ARG A 172 5.57 -0.80 16.99
N GLU A 173 4.31 -0.38 16.83
CA GLU A 173 3.63 0.50 17.81
C GLU A 173 3.00 -0.27 18.98
N GLU A 174 2.41 -1.46 18.75
CA GLU A 174 1.75 -2.22 19.81
C GLU A 174 2.73 -3.11 20.58
N PHE A 175 3.76 -3.65 19.91
CA PHE A 175 4.66 -4.65 20.49
C PHE A 175 6.11 -4.16 20.63
N GLY A 176 6.44 -2.98 20.13
CA GLY A 176 7.79 -2.42 20.17
C GLY A 176 8.82 -3.19 19.31
N VAL A 177 8.35 -3.95 18.31
CA VAL A 177 9.20 -4.81 17.46
C VAL A 177 9.50 -4.06 16.16
N PRO A 178 10.76 -3.63 15.93
CA PRO A 178 11.14 -2.94 14.71
C PRO A 178 11.11 -3.87 13.49
N GLY A 179 11.07 -3.30 12.29
CA GLY A 179 10.98 -4.05 11.03
C GLY A 179 12.16 -4.97 10.79
N VAL A 180 13.36 -4.60 11.28
CA VAL A 180 14.56 -5.45 11.22
C VAL A 180 14.39 -6.77 11.99
N GLU A 181 13.55 -6.80 13.01
CA GLU A 181 13.22 -8.01 13.79
C GLU A 181 11.92 -8.66 13.28
N SER A 182 10.88 -7.85 13.00
CA SER A 182 9.59 -8.35 12.55
C SER A 182 9.60 -8.87 11.12
N GLY A 183 10.46 -8.36 10.25
CA GLY A 183 10.62 -8.83 8.87
C GLY A 183 10.99 -10.31 8.77
N PRO A 184 12.08 -10.78 9.43
CA PRO A 184 12.45 -12.19 9.44
C PRO A 184 11.37 -13.12 9.99
N ILE A 185 10.66 -12.75 11.05
CA ILE A 185 9.59 -13.60 11.62
C ILE A 185 8.35 -13.62 10.72
N THR A 186 8.02 -12.51 10.08
CA THR A 186 6.92 -12.45 9.09
C THR A 186 7.27 -13.28 7.85
N ARG A 187 8.52 -13.20 7.37
CA ARG A 187 9.03 -14.08 6.31
C ARG A 187 8.86 -15.55 6.66
N TRP A 188 9.31 -15.95 7.86
CA TRP A 188 9.17 -17.34 8.33
C TRP A 188 7.70 -17.80 8.31
N ALA A 189 6.76 -16.94 8.74
CA ALA A 189 5.33 -17.25 8.71
C ALA A 189 4.81 -17.42 7.27
N VAL A 190 5.22 -16.54 6.36
CA VAL A 190 4.87 -16.61 4.93
C VAL A 190 5.44 -17.86 4.27
N ASP A 191 6.74 -18.15 4.47
CA ASP A 191 7.40 -19.33 3.92
C ASP A 191 6.75 -20.62 4.45
N THR A 192 6.36 -20.64 5.75
CA THR A 192 5.65 -21.75 6.39
C THR A 192 4.26 -21.95 5.78
N LEU A 193 3.49 -20.87 5.56
CA LEU A 193 2.19 -20.91 4.93
C LEU A 193 2.30 -21.48 3.50
N ILE A 194 3.23 -20.98 2.69
CA ILE A 194 3.46 -21.45 1.33
C ILE A 194 3.84 -22.92 1.30
N ALA A 195 4.71 -23.35 2.23
CA ALA A 195 5.09 -24.75 2.36
C ALA A 195 3.91 -25.65 2.77
N ALA A 196 3.03 -25.18 3.65
CA ALA A 196 1.82 -25.91 4.03
C ALA A 196 0.84 -26.05 2.86
N VAL A 197 0.64 -24.98 2.08
CA VAL A 197 -0.18 -25.07 0.84
C VAL A 197 0.39 -26.09 -0.12
N ARG A 198 1.71 -26.13 -0.34
CA ARG A 198 2.38 -27.13 -1.20
C ARG A 198 2.18 -28.58 -0.75
N ARG A 199 2.02 -28.81 0.55
CA ARG A 199 1.72 -30.13 1.11
C ARG A 199 0.23 -30.48 1.11
N GLY A 200 -0.63 -29.60 0.63
CA GLY A 200 -2.08 -29.80 0.67
C GLY A 200 -2.69 -29.62 2.06
N GLU A 201 -2.00 -28.99 3.00
CA GLU A 201 -2.42 -28.78 4.39
C GLU A 201 -3.31 -27.53 4.53
N LEU A 202 -4.26 -27.34 3.60
CA LEU A 202 -5.22 -26.25 3.70
C LEU A 202 -6.40 -26.68 4.56
N PRO A 203 -6.93 -25.78 5.42
CA PRO A 203 -8.16 -26.07 6.17
C PRO A 203 -9.33 -26.36 5.21
N ASP A 204 -10.19 -27.32 5.56
CA ASP A 204 -11.43 -27.52 4.84
C ASP A 204 -12.31 -26.28 4.93
N LEU A 205 -12.91 -25.88 3.81
CA LEU A 205 -13.95 -24.87 3.84
C LEU A 205 -15.26 -25.58 4.17
N GLU A 206 -15.86 -25.26 5.31
CA GLU A 206 -17.25 -25.63 5.52
C GLU A 206 -18.09 -25.03 4.38
N PRO A 207 -19.09 -25.79 3.84
CA PRO A 207 -20.00 -25.24 2.84
C PRO A 207 -20.64 -23.96 3.42
N GLU A 208 -20.78 -22.92 2.57
CA GLU A 208 -21.45 -21.69 2.97
C GLU A 208 -22.74 -22.02 3.71
N HIS A 209 -22.83 -21.56 4.94
CA HIS A 209 -24.11 -21.58 5.66
C HIS A 209 -25.05 -20.67 4.87
N ASP A 210 -25.99 -21.28 4.13
CA ASP A 210 -27.01 -20.56 3.38
C ASP A 210 -27.90 -19.80 4.40
N PRO A 211 -27.80 -18.46 4.51
CA PRO A 211 -28.62 -17.72 5.46
C PRO A 211 -30.10 -17.69 5.05
N THR A 212 -30.46 -18.31 3.89
CA THR A 212 -31.83 -18.38 3.38
C THR A 212 -32.51 -19.71 3.67
N GLY A 213 -31.90 -20.59 4.49
CA GLY A 213 -32.53 -21.78 5.02
C GLY A 213 -33.77 -21.42 5.81
N GLY A 214 -34.89 -21.18 5.12
CA GLY A 214 -36.17 -20.83 5.68
C GLY A 214 -36.61 -21.87 6.70
N GLN A 215 -36.99 -21.38 7.86
CA GLN A 215 -37.81 -22.14 8.79
C GLN A 215 -39.14 -22.51 8.14
N PRO A 216 -39.62 -23.74 8.36
CA PRO A 216 -40.95 -24.18 7.92
C PRO A 216 -42.06 -23.43 8.66
#